data_c87826882a7b739da23ff23b725a730a
#
_entry.id   c87826882a7b739da23ff23b725a730a
#
_cell.length_a   1.000
_cell.length_b   1.000
_cell.length_c   1.000
_cell.angle_alpha   90.00
_cell.angle_beta   90.00
_cell.angle_gamma   90.00
#
_symmetry.space_group_name_H-M   'P 1'
#
loop_
_entity.id
_entity.type
_entity.pdbx_description
1 polymer ?
#
loop_
_entity_poly.entity_id
_entity_poly.type
_entity_poly.pdbx_seq_one_letter_code
_entity_poly.pdbx_strand_id
1 'polypeptide(L)'
;MNEFFNKDIISIRDLTKENLESIYDSTDKIIEMDSSERREIARGKALGYLFFEPSTRTRLSFQSAMALIGGTSFGIADVQSSSIQKGESLADTVKIMSGYTDALVLRHTLDGSSRFAAEISDKPLINAGSGTEEHPTQAIQDLFTIKKELKKIDGLKIGIVGDLKYGRTIYSLLYGLRNYDVDVHLISPKSLKIRTDSTYDIKKELSYTESESLDEYIDDLDVLYVTRVQKERFPDEEEYVKVKGSYVIGHDVVKKMKDDSIILHPLPRIDEISTDVDSMQQARYFQQAEYGKFTRAALLGLILNKDEF
;
A
#
# COMPACT_ATOMS: atom_id res chain seq x y z
N MET A 1 -10.93 -13.83 20.50
CA MET A 1 -11.91 -13.21 19.55
C MET A 1 -11.13 -12.27 18.68
N ASN A 2 -11.19 -12.45 17.40
CA ASN A 2 -10.47 -11.63 16.41
C ASN A 2 -10.96 -10.17 16.46
N GLU A 3 -10.06 -9.24 16.72
CA GLU A 3 -10.37 -7.81 16.86
C GLU A 3 -10.73 -7.13 15.53
N PHE A 4 -10.39 -7.73 14.40
CA PHE A 4 -10.68 -7.21 13.06
C PHE A 4 -12.06 -7.64 12.54
N PHE A 5 -12.73 -8.55 13.20
CA PHE A 5 -14.01 -9.04 12.71
C PHE A 5 -15.05 -7.93 12.51
N ASN A 6 -15.56 -7.81 11.29
CA ASN A 6 -16.48 -6.76 10.85
C ASN A 6 -15.96 -5.31 11.00
N LYS A 7 -14.65 -5.09 11.11
CA LYS A 7 -14.08 -3.74 11.16
C LYS A 7 -13.70 -3.21 9.79
N ASP A 8 -13.85 -1.92 9.63
CA ASP A 8 -13.34 -1.17 8.49
C ASP A 8 -11.83 -0.99 8.58
N ILE A 9 -11.16 -0.94 7.42
CA ILE A 9 -9.74 -0.60 7.29
C ILE A 9 -9.62 0.66 6.42
N ILE A 10 -9.79 1.81 7.02
CA ILE A 10 -9.87 3.09 6.30
C ILE A 10 -8.53 3.82 6.29
N SER A 11 -7.82 3.81 7.40
CA SER A 11 -6.55 4.51 7.58
C SER A 11 -5.52 3.61 8.24
N ILE A 12 -4.26 3.72 7.81
CA ILE A 12 -3.13 3.09 8.50
C ILE A 12 -2.91 3.70 9.89
N ARG A 13 -3.40 4.91 10.12
CA ARG A 13 -3.32 5.61 11.41
C ARG A 13 -4.13 4.94 12.51
N ASP A 14 -5.16 4.19 12.13
CA ASP A 14 -6.05 3.48 13.05
C ASP A 14 -5.45 2.14 13.51
N LEU A 15 -4.29 1.72 12.95
CA LEU A 15 -3.63 0.47 13.26
C LEU A 15 -2.45 0.69 14.21
N THR A 16 -2.46 -0.02 15.33
CA THR A 16 -1.34 -0.08 16.27
C THR A 16 -0.26 -1.07 15.79
N LYS A 17 0.89 -1.11 16.48
CA LYS A 17 1.95 -2.11 16.22
C LYS A 17 1.39 -3.53 16.38
N GLU A 18 0.61 -3.78 17.41
CA GLU A 18 -0.02 -5.07 17.70
C GLU A 18 -0.98 -5.49 16.59
N ASN A 19 -1.76 -4.54 16.04
CA ASN A 19 -2.64 -4.80 14.90
C ASN A 19 -1.84 -5.19 13.65
N LEU A 20 -0.77 -4.48 13.35
CA LEU A 20 0.12 -4.77 12.23
C LEU A 20 0.78 -6.15 12.38
N GLU A 21 1.31 -6.45 13.58
CA GLU A 21 1.92 -7.75 13.86
C GLU A 21 0.91 -8.90 13.72
N SER A 22 -0.32 -8.74 14.20
CA SER A 22 -1.41 -9.74 14.02
C SER A 22 -1.72 -9.99 12.54
N ILE A 23 -1.74 -8.93 11.72
CA ILE A 23 -1.92 -9.08 10.26
C ILE A 23 -0.72 -9.82 9.64
N TYR A 24 0.51 -9.55 10.09
CA TYR A 24 1.70 -10.20 9.56
C TYR A 24 1.76 -11.68 9.93
N ASP A 25 1.45 -12.03 11.17
CA ASP A 25 1.41 -13.42 11.64
C ASP A 25 0.32 -14.22 10.89
N SER A 26 -0.85 -13.61 10.66
CA SER A 26 -1.91 -14.18 9.82
C SER A 26 -1.48 -14.33 8.35
N THR A 27 -0.65 -13.39 7.86
CA THR A 27 -0.10 -13.46 6.50
C THR A 27 0.86 -14.63 6.37
N ASP A 28 1.76 -14.81 7.35
CA ASP A 28 2.70 -15.92 7.37
C ASP A 28 1.98 -17.27 7.47
N LYS A 29 0.95 -17.38 8.31
CA LYS A 29 0.08 -18.59 8.38
C LYS A 29 -0.54 -18.90 7.02
N ILE A 30 -1.12 -17.92 6.31
CA ILE A 30 -1.69 -18.13 4.97
C ILE A 30 -0.65 -18.57 3.96
N ILE A 31 0.57 -18.05 4.02
CA ILE A 31 1.66 -18.47 3.12
C ILE A 31 2.02 -19.94 3.36
N GLU A 32 2.09 -20.37 4.60
CA GLU A 32 2.49 -21.73 5.01
C GLU A 32 1.35 -22.77 4.90
N MET A 33 0.10 -22.32 4.96
CA MET A 33 -1.10 -23.15 4.99
C MET A 33 -1.31 -23.92 3.68
N ASP A 34 -1.79 -25.17 3.77
CA ASP A 34 -2.19 -25.95 2.61
C ASP A 34 -3.32 -25.29 1.80
N SER A 35 -3.32 -25.52 0.50
CA SER A 35 -4.29 -24.89 -0.41
C SER A 35 -5.74 -25.29 -0.11
N SER A 36 -5.99 -26.48 0.43
CA SER A 36 -7.33 -26.95 0.84
C SER A 36 -7.83 -26.20 2.07
N GLU A 37 -7.01 -26.08 3.12
CA GLU A 37 -7.34 -25.37 4.35
C GLU A 37 -7.55 -23.88 4.07
N ARG A 38 -6.64 -23.30 3.28
CA ARG A 38 -6.72 -21.89 2.89
C ARG A 38 -8.05 -21.53 2.23
N ARG A 39 -8.60 -22.41 1.40
CA ARG A 39 -9.89 -22.20 0.71
C ARG A 39 -11.11 -22.25 1.62
N GLU A 40 -10.97 -22.73 2.84
CA GLU A 40 -12.07 -22.71 3.81
C GLU A 40 -12.23 -21.36 4.54
N ILE A 41 -11.18 -20.51 4.54
CA ILE A 41 -11.16 -19.23 5.27
C ILE A 41 -12.31 -18.30 4.86
N ALA A 42 -12.58 -18.16 3.56
CA ALA A 42 -13.66 -17.29 3.06
C ALA A 42 -14.68 -18.05 2.20
N ARG A 43 -14.84 -19.35 2.47
CA ARG A 43 -15.80 -20.19 1.74
C ARG A 43 -17.21 -19.63 1.81
N GLY A 44 -17.83 -19.43 0.65
CA GLY A 44 -19.18 -18.89 0.55
C GLY A 44 -19.30 -17.38 0.77
N LYS A 45 -18.18 -16.69 0.98
CA LYS A 45 -18.12 -15.24 1.13
C LYS A 45 -17.88 -14.52 -0.19
N ALA A 46 -18.39 -13.30 -0.30
CA ALA A 46 -18.25 -12.44 -1.47
C ALA A 46 -17.62 -11.10 -1.12
N LEU A 47 -16.62 -10.70 -1.91
CA LEU A 47 -15.99 -9.38 -1.85
C LEU A 47 -16.53 -8.48 -2.97
N GLY A 48 -17.09 -7.34 -2.61
CA GLY A 48 -17.45 -6.29 -3.55
C GLY A 48 -16.28 -5.34 -3.79
N TYR A 49 -15.89 -5.11 -5.04
CA TYR A 49 -14.90 -4.08 -5.34
C TYR A 49 -15.49 -2.91 -6.14
N LEU A 50 -15.20 -1.69 -5.67
CA LEU A 50 -15.66 -0.43 -6.22
C LEU A 50 -14.44 0.43 -6.59
N PHE A 51 -14.02 0.37 -7.86
CA PHE A 51 -12.86 1.10 -8.35
C PHE A 51 -13.27 2.24 -9.27
N PHE A 52 -13.30 3.45 -8.71
CA PHE A 52 -13.60 4.71 -9.42
C PHE A 52 -12.35 5.39 -9.99
N GLU A 53 -11.18 4.85 -9.70
CA GLU A 53 -9.89 5.26 -10.25
C GLU A 53 -9.21 4.03 -10.86
N PRO A 54 -8.61 4.12 -12.06
CA PRO A 54 -7.92 2.98 -12.67
C PRO A 54 -6.85 2.38 -11.77
N SER A 55 -6.92 1.09 -11.54
CA SER A 55 -5.93 0.35 -10.75
C SER A 55 -5.94 -1.13 -11.10
N THR A 56 -5.00 -1.54 -11.95
CA THR A 56 -4.90 -2.94 -12.36
C THR A 56 -4.38 -3.81 -11.22
N ARG A 57 -3.23 -3.46 -10.65
CA ARG A 57 -2.56 -4.30 -9.63
C ARG A 57 -3.37 -4.44 -8.35
N THR A 58 -3.82 -3.32 -7.77
CA THR A 58 -4.58 -3.36 -6.51
C THR A 58 -5.85 -4.18 -6.67
N ARG A 59 -6.62 -3.96 -7.75
CA ARG A 59 -7.84 -4.72 -8.02
C ARG A 59 -7.55 -6.21 -8.18
N LEU A 60 -6.61 -6.57 -9.05
CA LEU A 60 -6.26 -7.98 -9.28
C LEU A 60 -5.70 -8.65 -8.03
N SER A 61 -4.95 -7.94 -7.18
CA SER A 61 -4.45 -8.51 -5.93
C SER A 61 -5.55 -8.81 -4.93
N PHE A 62 -6.59 -7.95 -4.78
CA PHE A 62 -7.76 -8.24 -3.96
C PHE A 62 -8.59 -9.40 -4.52
N GLN A 63 -8.78 -9.46 -5.85
CA GLN A 63 -9.46 -10.57 -6.49
C GLN A 63 -8.70 -11.90 -6.28
N SER A 64 -7.37 -11.88 -6.49
CA SER A 64 -6.52 -13.04 -6.23
C SER A 64 -6.50 -13.44 -4.76
N ALA A 65 -6.46 -12.47 -3.84
CA ALA A 65 -6.51 -12.70 -2.40
C ALA A 65 -7.81 -13.41 -2.00
N MET A 66 -8.95 -12.89 -2.46
CA MET A 66 -10.25 -13.48 -2.16
C MET A 66 -10.39 -14.90 -2.74
N ALA A 67 -9.95 -15.11 -3.98
CA ALA A 67 -9.94 -16.45 -4.60
C ALA A 67 -8.99 -17.41 -3.88
N LEU A 68 -7.83 -16.92 -3.38
CA LEU A 68 -6.85 -17.72 -2.64
C LEU A 68 -7.45 -18.33 -1.38
N ILE A 69 -8.30 -17.59 -0.68
CA ILE A 69 -8.96 -18.01 0.58
C ILE A 69 -10.35 -18.62 0.36
N GLY A 70 -10.72 -18.92 -0.88
CA GLY A 70 -11.94 -19.68 -1.23
C GLY A 70 -13.21 -18.86 -1.39
N GLY A 71 -13.12 -17.53 -1.37
CA GLY A 71 -14.24 -16.64 -1.64
C GLY A 71 -14.39 -16.25 -3.09
N THR A 72 -15.40 -15.45 -3.39
CA THR A 72 -15.68 -14.89 -4.71
C THR A 72 -15.54 -13.37 -4.68
N SER A 73 -15.35 -12.74 -5.85
CA SER A 73 -15.29 -11.28 -5.93
C SER A 73 -15.92 -10.77 -7.23
N PHE A 74 -16.67 -9.68 -7.13
CA PHE A 74 -17.27 -8.99 -8.27
C PHE A 74 -17.45 -7.50 -7.96
N GLY A 75 -17.66 -6.69 -8.97
CA GLY A 75 -17.86 -5.26 -8.73
C GLY A 75 -17.56 -4.37 -9.93
N ILE A 76 -17.36 -3.10 -9.65
CA ILE A 76 -17.15 -2.05 -10.64
C ILE A 76 -15.64 -1.83 -10.81
N ALA A 77 -15.15 -2.06 -12.03
CA ALA A 77 -13.76 -1.84 -12.42
C ALA A 77 -13.58 -0.68 -13.40
N ASP A 78 -14.69 -0.27 -14.01
CA ASP A 78 -14.75 0.83 -14.98
C ASP A 78 -16.02 1.65 -14.75
N VAL A 79 -15.84 2.91 -14.44
CA VAL A 79 -16.91 3.88 -14.22
C VAL A 79 -17.72 4.07 -15.51
N GLN A 80 -17.06 4.02 -16.68
CA GLN A 80 -17.71 4.27 -17.98
C GLN A 80 -18.72 3.19 -18.36
N SER A 81 -18.61 1.99 -17.81
CA SER A 81 -19.53 0.88 -18.07
C SER A 81 -20.57 0.66 -16.96
N SER A 82 -20.69 1.60 -16.01
CA SER A 82 -21.55 1.47 -14.82
C SER A 82 -22.69 2.50 -14.77
N SER A 83 -23.64 2.29 -13.85
CA SER A 83 -24.75 3.22 -13.56
C SER A 83 -24.29 4.60 -13.11
N ILE A 84 -23.04 4.71 -12.65
CA ILE A 84 -22.40 5.98 -12.27
C ILE A 84 -22.43 6.99 -13.40
N GLN A 85 -22.27 6.56 -14.65
CA GLN A 85 -22.45 7.43 -15.84
C GLN A 85 -23.84 8.05 -15.95
N LYS A 86 -24.85 7.41 -15.37
CA LYS A 86 -26.23 7.90 -15.35
C LYS A 86 -26.50 8.83 -14.18
N GLY A 87 -25.48 9.12 -13.33
CA GLY A 87 -25.59 9.99 -12.19
C GLY A 87 -25.88 9.28 -10.86
N GLU A 88 -25.70 7.94 -10.77
CA GLU A 88 -25.81 7.21 -9.51
C GLU A 88 -24.77 7.71 -8.51
N SER A 89 -25.22 7.98 -7.29
CA SER A 89 -24.35 8.48 -6.23
C SER A 89 -23.45 7.37 -5.65
N LEU A 90 -22.30 7.77 -5.06
CA LEU A 90 -21.46 6.84 -4.31
C LEU A 90 -22.24 6.15 -3.19
N ALA A 91 -23.13 6.89 -2.53
CA ALA A 91 -23.96 6.36 -1.44
C ALA A 91 -24.88 5.24 -1.92
N ASP A 92 -25.56 5.42 -3.03
CA ASP A 92 -26.47 4.40 -3.59
C ASP A 92 -25.68 3.16 -4.05
N THR A 93 -24.56 3.37 -4.75
CA THR A 93 -23.68 2.29 -5.19
C THR A 93 -23.17 1.47 -3.99
N VAL A 94 -22.72 2.12 -2.92
CA VAL A 94 -22.23 1.45 -1.70
C VAL A 94 -23.33 0.65 -1.03
N LYS A 95 -24.52 1.23 -0.86
CA LYS A 95 -25.68 0.54 -0.25
C LYS A 95 -26.11 -0.70 -1.03
N ILE A 96 -26.20 -0.60 -2.35
CA ILE A 96 -26.55 -1.73 -3.20
C ILE A 96 -25.50 -2.83 -3.08
N MET A 97 -24.21 -2.49 -3.18
CA MET A 97 -23.13 -3.46 -3.09
C MET A 97 -23.01 -4.10 -1.71
N SER A 98 -23.30 -3.36 -0.63
CA SER A 98 -23.39 -3.92 0.73
C SER A 98 -24.43 -5.02 0.86
N GLY A 99 -25.54 -4.91 0.12
CA GLY A 99 -26.57 -5.93 0.09
C GLY A 99 -26.18 -7.21 -0.67
N TYR A 100 -25.16 -7.14 -1.52
CA TYR A 100 -24.74 -8.26 -2.37
C TYR A 100 -23.49 -8.98 -1.87
N THR A 101 -22.76 -8.40 -0.90
CA THR A 101 -21.42 -8.85 -0.51
C THR A 101 -21.24 -8.92 1.00
N ASP A 102 -20.17 -9.56 1.46
CA ASP A 102 -19.82 -9.68 2.89
C ASP A 102 -18.78 -8.63 3.31
N ALA A 103 -18.02 -8.08 2.35
CA ALA A 103 -17.09 -6.98 2.57
C ALA A 103 -16.95 -6.16 1.29
N LEU A 104 -16.52 -4.90 1.42
CA LEU A 104 -16.28 -3.98 0.31
C LEU A 104 -14.82 -3.53 0.25
N VAL A 105 -14.33 -3.32 -0.96
CA VAL A 105 -13.07 -2.62 -1.23
C VAL A 105 -13.35 -1.41 -2.09
N LEU A 106 -12.97 -0.23 -1.62
CA LEU A 106 -13.17 1.03 -2.35
C LEU A 106 -11.85 1.67 -2.75
N ARG A 107 -11.77 2.08 -4.02
CA ARG A 107 -10.76 2.99 -4.54
C ARG A 107 -11.43 4.16 -5.22
N HIS A 108 -11.12 5.39 -4.81
CA HIS A 108 -11.80 6.59 -5.29
C HIS A 108 -10.83 7.76 -5.51
N THR A 109 -11.21 8.70 -6.39
CA THR A 109 -10.40 9.87 -6.72
C THR A 109 -10.47 10.98 -5.66
N LEU A 110 -11.50 11.01 -4.82
CA LEU A 110 -11.74 12.05 -3.83
C LEU A 110 -11.23 11.63 -2.45
N ASP A 111 -10.61 12.58 -1.75
CA ASP A 111 -10.26 12.46 -0.34
C ASP A 111 -11.51 12.25 0.52
N GLY A 112 -11.40 11.50 1.63
CA GLY A 112 -12.51 11.23 2.52
C GLY A 112 -13.57 10.23 2.01
N SER A 113 -13.55 9.85 0.73
CA SER A 113 -14.56 8.97 0.11
C SER A 113 -14.67 7.60 0.79
N SER A 114 -13.56 7.02 1.24
CA SER A 114 -13.57 5.71 1.92
C SER A 114 -14.20 5.82 3.31
N ARG A 115 -13.96 6.90 4.05
CA ARG A 115 -14.60 7.15 5.34
C ARG A 115 -16.10 7.35 5.17
N PHE A 116 -16.51 8.20 4.23
CA PHE A 116 -17.91 8.39 3.90
C PHE A 116 -18.60 7.08 3.49
N ALA A 117 -17.95 6.27 2.67
CA ALA A 117 -18.51 4.97 2.25
C ALA A 117 -18.64 3.97 3.42
N ALA A 118 -17.69 3.96 4.36
CA ALA A 118 -17.76 3.14 5.56
C ALA A 118 -18.93 3.54 6.47
N GLU A 119 -19.21 4.83 6.62
CA GLU A 119 -20.34 5.33 7.43
C GLU A 119 -21.71 4.89 6.91
N ILE A 120 -21.83 4.63 5.61
CA ILE A 120 -23.10 4.25 4.98
C ILE A 120 -23.19 2.76 4.63
N SER A 121 -22.08 2.04 4.70
CA SER A 121 -22.03 0.60 4.43
C SER A 121 -22.49 -0.21 5.63
N ASP A 122 -23.32 -1.23 5.39
CA ASP A 122 -23.70 -2.25 6.39
C ASP A 122 -22.63 -3.38 6.47
N LYS A 123 -21.57 -3.29 5.68
CA LYS A 123 -20.50 -4.29 5.60
C LYS A 123 -19.14 -3.63 5.79
N PRO A 124 -18.15 -4.34 6.34
CA PRO A 124 -16.81 -3.81 6.50
C PRO A 124 -16.23 -3.35 5.17
N LEU A 125 -15.56 -2.20 5.20
CA LEU A 125 -14.99 -1.54 4.05
C LEU A 125 -13.47 -1.41 4.18
N ILE A 126 -12.76 -1.74 3.11
CA ILE A 126 -11.31 -1.59 2.98
C ILE A 126 -10.99 -0.46 2.01
N ASN A 127 -10.20 0.50 2.46
CA ASN A 127 -9.66 1.56 1.62
C ASN A 127 -8.50 1.02 0.74
N ALA A 128 -8.72 0.96 -0.57
CA ALA A 128 -7.72 0.60 -1.57
C ALA A 128 -7.08 1.82 -2.27
N GLY A 129 -7.13 2.97 -1.63
CA GLY A 129 -6.60 4.25 -2.06
C GLY A 129 -7.68 5.28 -2.33
N SER A 130 -7.78 6.30 -1.49
CA SER A 130 -8.67 7.45 -1.65
C SER A 130 -7.87 8.73 -1.87
N GLY A 131 -8.21 9.46 -2.91
CA GLY A 131 -7.61 10.75 -3.25
C GLY A 131 -6.09 10.77 -3.22
N THR A 132 -5.56 11.76 -2.52
CA THR A 132 -4.12 11.96 -2.27
C THR A 132 -3.70 11.57 -0.86
N GLU A 133 -4.63 11.10 -0.02
CA GLU A 133 -4.41 10.90 1.41
C GLU A 133 -3.68 9.59 1.71
N GLU A 134 -4.36 8.45 1.53
CA GLU A 134 -3.86 7.18 2.02
C GLU A 134 -4.11 5.98 1.09
N HIS A 135 -3.27 4.97 1.27
CA HIS A 135 -3.43 3.63 0.74
C HIS A 135 -3.01 2.60 1.81
N PRO A 136 -3.83 2.38 2.86
CA PRO A 136 -3.43 1.59 4.04
C PRO A 136 -2.95 0.19 3.68
N THR A 137 -3.61 -0.51 2.76
CA THR A 137 -3.21 -1.86 2.37
C THR A 137 -1.91 -1.91 1.56
N GLN A 138 -1.44 -0.79 1.02
CA GLN A 138 -0.09 -0.69 0.45
C GLN A 138 0.95 -0.60 1.58
N ALA A 139 0.73 0.25 2.58
CA ALA A 139 1.64 0.37 3.72
C ALA A 139 1.75 -0.96 4.50
N ILE A 140 0.64 -1.67 4.73
CA ILE A 140 0.65 -3.01 5.35
C ILE A 140 1.53 -3.97 4.55
N GLN A 141 1.38 -4.00 3.22
CA GLN A 141 2.19 -4.82 2.31
C GLN A 141 3.67 -4.44 2.37
N ASP A 142 3.98 -3.15 2.37
CA ASP A 142 5.36 -2.64 2.35
C ASP A 142 6.08 -3.00 3.66
N LEU A 143 5.43 -2.77 4.81
CA LEU A 143 5.96 -3.12 6.12
C LEU A 143 6.11 -4.64 6.32
N PHE A 144 5.12 -5.42 5.86
CA PHE A 144 5.24 -6.88 5.86
C PHE A 144 6.44 -7.34 5.04
N THR A 145 6.66 -6.73 3.87
CA THR A 145 7.81 -7.06 3.01
C THR A 145 9.12 -6.76 3.72
N ILE A 146 9.25 -5.60 4.35
CA ILE A 146 10.43 -5.25 5.14
C ILE A 146 10.66 -6.29 6.25
N LYS A 147 9.63 -6.58 7.06
CA LYS A 147 9.71 -7.59 8.12
C LYS A 147 10.09 -8.98 7.59
N LYS A 148 9.48 -9.41 6.49
CA LYS A 148 9.70 -10.74 5.92
C LYS A 148 11.11 -10.93 5.36
N GLU A 149 11.62 -9.93 4.63
CA GLU A 149 12.94 -9.98 4.00
C GLU A 149 14.07 -9.74 5.03
N LEU A 150 13.92 -8.74 5.92
CA LEU A 150 14.96 -8.34 6.86
C LEU A 150 14.77 -8.91 8.28
N LYS A 151 13.71 -9.70 8.53
CA LYS A 151 13.36 -10.34 9.81
C LYS A 151 13.06 -9.38 10.97
N LYS A 152 13.04 -8.09 10.73
CA LYS A 152 12.75 -7.02 11.69
C LYS A 152 12.28 -5.76 10.96
N ILE A 153 11.75 -4.81 11.71
CA ILE A 153 11.54 -3.43 11.27
C ILE A 153 12.30 -2.48 12.19
N ASP A 154 12.24 -2.69 13.52
CA ASP A 154 12.95 -1.85 14.48
C ASP A 154 14.48 -1.85 14.24
N GLY A 155 15.08 -0.68 14.35
CA GLY A 155 16.52 -0.44 14.17
C GLY A 155 16.98 -0.39 12.72
N LEU A 156 16.07 -0.30 11.73
CA LEU A 156 16.43 -0.17 10.33
C LEU A 156 16.60 1.29 9.89
N LYS A 157 17.50 1.49 8.93
CA LYS A 157 17.69 2.75 8.20
C LYS A 157 16.95 2.68 6.87
N ILE A 158 15.97 3.54 6.68
CA ILE A 158 15.03 3.50 5.56
C ILE A 158 15.16 4.80 4.75
N GLY A 159 15.67 4.69 3.53
CA GLY A 159 15.66 5.80 2.57
C GLY A 159 14.42 5.76 1.70
N ILE A 160 13.66 6.86 1.66
CA ILE A 160 12.51 7.04 0.76
C ILE A 160 12.88 8.07 -0.29
N VAL A 161 12.96 7.66 -1.56
CA VAL A 161 13.49 8.50 -2.64
C VAL A 161 12.50 8.72 -3.77
N GLY A 162 12.44 9.95 -4.30
CA GLY A 162 11.65 10.33 -5.46
C GLY A 162 10.62 11.41 -5.22
N ASP A 163 9.36 11.19 -5.64
CA ASP A 163 8.27 12.15 -5.46
C ASP A 163 7.60 11.97 -4.09
N LEU A 164 8.05 12.76 -3.11
CA LEU A 164 7.52 12.72 -1.76
C LEU A 164 6.30 13.65 -1.56
N LYS A 165 6.02 14.51 -2.54
CA LYS A 165 4.96 15.51 -2.45
C LYS A 165 3.59 14.95 -2.83
N TYR A 166 3.53 14.19 -3.91
CA TYR A 166 2.27 13.71 -4.51
C TYR A 166 1.99 12.22 -4.27
N GLY A 167 2.97 11.48 -3.74
CA GLY A 167 2.88 10.05 -3.52
C GLY A 167 2.10 9.67 -2.26
N ARG A 168 0.81 9.37 -2.35
CA ARG A 168 -0.01 8.93 -1.18
C ARG A 168 0.55 7.70 -0.46
N THR A 169 1.27 6.80 -1.15
CA THR A 169 1.87 5.61 -0.55
C THR A 169 2.95 5.97 0.46
N ILE A 170 3.64 7.10 0.27
CA ILE A 170 4.69 7.60 1.17
C ILE A 170 4.08 8.00 2.51
N TYR A 171 2.99 8.77 2.49
CA TYR A 171 2.31 9.18 3.73
C TYR A 171 1.83 7.95 4.50
N SER A 172 1.21 6.98 3.81
CA SER A 172 0.77 5.74 4.44
C SER A 172 1.93 4.93 5.02
N LEU A 173 3.06 4.86 4.31
CA LEU A 173 4.26 4.17 4.81
C LEU A 173 4.81 4.86 6.06
N LEU A 174 4.94 6.19 6.05
CA LEU A 174 5.42 6.96 7.20
C LEU A 174 4.49 6.82 8.41
N TYR A 175 3.17 6.84 8.21
CA TYR A 175 2.21 6.58 9.29
C TYR A 175 2.30 5.15 9.83
N GLY A 176 2.63 4.18 9.02
CA GLY A 176 2.88 2.81 9.47
C GLY A 176 4.20 2.68 10.23
N LEU A 177 5.27 3.33 9.74
CA LEU A 177 6.60 3.31 10.34
C LEU A 177 6.66 3.99 11.71
N ARG A 178 5.76 4.92 12.04
CA ARG A 178 5.71 5.54 13.37
C ARG A 178 5.50 4.54 14.52
N ASN A 179 5.03 3.34 14.22
CA ASN A 179 4.86 2.26 15.19
C ASN A 179 6.19 1.54 15.53
N TYR A 180 7.29 1.89 14.86
CA TYR A 180 8.58 1.21 14.97
C TYR A 180 9.71 2.20 15.25
N ASP A 181 10.78 1.70 15.88
CA ASP A 181 12.01 2.47 16.08
C ASP A 181 12.88 2.38 14.82
N VAL A 182 12.79 3.37 13.94
CA VAL A 182 13.47 3.41 12.64
C VAL A 182 14.11 4.76 12.38
N ASP A 183 15.22 4.78 11.62
CA ASP A 183 15.86 5.98 11.12
C ASP A 183 15.44 6.23 9.66
N VAL A 184 14.70 7.30 9.43
CA VAL A 184 14.10 7.58 8.11
C VAL A 184 14.79 8.75 7.43
N HIS A 185 15.21 8.54 6.19
CA HIS A 185 15.80 9.54 5.32
C HIS A 185 14.91 9.82 4.11
N LEU A 186 14.36 11.04 4.04
CA LEU A 186 13.51 11.52 2.95
C LEU A 186 14.36 12.22 1.89
N ILE A 187 14.50 11.62 0.72
CA ILE A 187 15.41 12.06 -0.32
C ILE A 187 14.61 12.49 -1.55
N SER A 188 14.61 13.79 -1.85
CA SER A 188 13.83 14.34 -2.96
C SER A 188 14.35 15.68 -3.46
N PRO A 189 14.08 16.04 -4.72
CA PRO A 189 14.29 17.41 -5.19
C PRO A 189 13.51 18.41 -4.33
N LYS A 190 13.97 19.64 -4.19
CA LYS A 190 13.31 20.69 -3.39
C LYS A 190 11.83 20.86 -3.69
N SER A 191 11.46 20.79 -4.96
CA SER A 191 10.06 20.96 -5.41
C SER A 191 9.15 19.77 -5.09
N LEU A 192 9.74 18.61 -4.78
CA LEU A 192 9.04 17.35 -4.48
C LEU A 192 9.17 16.90 -3.03
N LYS A 193 9.60 17.79 -2.14
CA LYS A 193 9.64 17.53 -0.69
C LYS A 193 8.26 17.19 -0.15
N ILE A 194 8.27 16.41 0.92
CA ILE A 194 7.06 16.06 1.63
C ILE A 194 6.28 17.31 2.08
N ARG A 195 4.94 17.27 2.03
CA ARG A 195 4.09 18.41 2.42
C ARG A 195 4.09 18.56 3.93
N THR A 196 4.40 19.75 4.41
CA THR A 196 4.51 20.06 5.85
C THR A 196 3.17 20.06 6.57
N ASP A 197 2.08 20.41 5.89
CA ASP A 197 0.71 20.36 6.40
C ASP A 197 0.23 18.94 6.69
N SER A 198 0.61 17.99 5.82
CA SER A 198 0.26 16.57 5.96
C SER A 198 1.18 15.79 6.90
N THR A 199 2.30 16.39 7.33
CA THR A 199 3.31 15.69 8.15
C THR A 199 3.41 16.20 9.58
N TYR A 200 2.57 17.15 9.97
CA TYR A 200 2.61 17.71 11.33
C TYR A 200 2.47 16.62 12.41
N ASP A 201 1.57 15.68 12.21
CA ASP A 201 1.38 14.56 13.15
C ASP A 201 2.51 13.52 13.02
N ILE A 202 3.01 13.27 11.81
CA ILE A 202 4.13 12.35 11.59
C ILE A 202 5.37 12.82 12.34
N LYS A 203 5.72 14.11 12.25
CA LYS A 203 6.92 14.67 12.93
C LYS A 203 6.91 14.56 14.45
N LYS A 204 5.74 14.38 15.06
CA LYS A 204 5.63 14.19 16.51
C LYS A 204 6.00 12.77 16.94
N GLU A 205 5.77 11.80 16.06
CA GLU A 205 5.82 10.38 16.39
C GLU A 205 6.95 9.64 15.65
N LEU A 206 7.45 10.22 14.54
CA LEU A 206 8.51 9.64 13.72
C LEU A 206 9.59 10.70 13.43
N SER A 207 10.84 10.42 13.84
CA SER A 207 11.99 11.24 13.47
C SER A 207 12.41 10.92 12.04
N TYR A 208 12.68 11.96 11.24
CA TYR A 208 13.24 11.79 9.90
C TYR A 208 14.15 12.97 9.50
N THR A 209 15.07 12.72 8.60
CA THR A 209 15.92 13.72 7.96
C THR A 209 15.47 13.98 6.52
N GLU A 210 15.77 15.16 5.98
CA GLU A 210 15.48 15.50 4.58
C GLU A 210 16.78 15.86 3.85
N SER A 211 17.01 15.28 2.67
CA SER A 211 18.15 15.56 1.80
C SER A 211 17.73 15.60 0.32
N GLU A 212 18.60 16.15 -0.53
CA GLU A 212 18.50 16.07 -2.00
C GLU A 212 19.48 15.03 -2.57
N SER A 213 20.42 14.53 -1.76
CA SER A 213 21.48 13.62 -2.17
C SER A 213 21.27 12.20 -1.65
N LEU A 214 21.07 11.24 -2.55
CA LEU A 214 21.03 9.83 -2.22
C LEU A 214 22.42 9.30 -1.82
N ASP A 215 23.48 9.85 -2.42
CA ASP A 215 24.85 9.41 -2.16
C ASP A 215 25.32 9.62 -0.71
N GLU A 216 24.63 10.48 0.05
CA GLU A 216 24.92 10.69 1.48
C GLU A 216 24.51 9.51 2.38
N TYR A 217 23.62 8.63 1.91
CA TYR A 217 22.99 7.59 2.73
C TYR A 217 23.08 6.19 2.13
N ILE A 218 23.27 6.07 0.82
CA ILE A 218 23.06 4.83 0.06
C ILE A 218 23.83 3.62 0.59
N ASP A 219 25.04 3.83 1.13
CA ASP A 219 25.93 2.80 1.66
C ASP A 219 25.54 2.32 3.07
N ASP A 220 24.64 3.05 3.75
CA ASP A 220 24.21 2.76 5.12
C ASP A 220 22.71 2.35 5.21
N LEU A 221 21.96 2.46 4.12
CA LEU A 221 20.55 2.08 4.09
C LEU A 221 20.35 0.56 4.15
N ASP A 222 19.36 0.14 4.94
CA ASP A 222 18.85 -1.23 4.97
C ASP A 222 17.68 -1.40 3.97
N VAL A 223 16.90 -0.34 3.77
CA VAL A 223 15.78 -0.31 2.83
C VAL A 223 15.87 0.95 1.96
N LEU A 224 15.82 0.77 0.65
CA LEU A 224 15.63 1.85 -0.32
C LEU A 224 14.23 1.75 -0.93
N TYR A 225 13.31 2.63 -0.49
CA TYR A 225 11.96 2.72 -1.04
C TYR A 225 11.90 3.77 -2.14
N VAL A 226 11.75 3.34 -3.39
CA VAL A 226 11.78 4.20 -4.56
C VAL A 226 10.38 4.52 -5.03
N THR A 227 10.13 5.77 -5.37
CA THR A 227 8.86 6.21 -5.94
C THR A 227 9.06 6.92 -7.27
N ARG A 228 8.14 6.72 -8.19
CA ARG A 228 8.17 7.43 -9.47
C ARG A 228 7.69 8.88 -9.32
N VAL A 229 8.20 9.76 -10.17
CA VAL A 229 7.65 11.10 -10.36
C VAL A 229 6.34 10.98 -11.14
N GLN A 230 5.21 11.39 -10.54
CA GLN A 230 3.86 11.20 -11.08
C GLN A 230 3.48 12.35 -12.03
N LYS A 231 3.80 12.24 -13.34
CA LYS A 231 3.51 13.28 -14.36
C LYS A 231 2.05 13.79 -14.29
N GLU A 232 1.12 12.89 -14.06
CA GLU A 232 -0.32 13.16 -13.98
C GLU A 232 -0.75 14.05 -12.81
N ARG A 233 0.15 14.36 -11.88
CA ARG A 233 -0.08 15.19 -10.70
C ARG A 233 0.51 16.61 -10.82
N PHE A 234 1.30 16.85 -11.86
CA PHE A 234 1.91 18.17 -12.05
C PHE A 234 0.94 19.12 -12.72
N PRO A 235 0.91 20.41 -12.31
CA PRO A 235 0.05 21.41 -12.92
C PRO A 235 0.46 21.70 -14.37
N ASP A 236 1.75 21.58 -14.70
CA ASP A 236 2.28 21.77 -16.05
C ASP A 236 3.45 20.81 -16.36
N GLU A 237 3.75 20.66 -17.65
CA GLU A 237 4.78 19.76 -18.14
C GLU A 237 6.20 20.30 -17.90
N GLU A 238 6.38 21.61 -17.81
CA GLU A 238 7.69 22.22 -17.60
C GLU A 238 8.22 21.91 -16.19
N GLU A 239 7.36 21.93 -15.18
CA GLU A 239 7.73 21.54 -13.82
C GLU A 239 8.09 20.06 -13.74
N TYR A 240 7.35 19.19 -14.41
CA TYR A 240 7.67 17.77 -14.49
C TYR A 240 9.04 17.51 -15.13
N VAL A 241 9.35 18.17 -16.25
CA VAL A 241 10.63 17.97 -16.98
C VAL A 241 11.83 18.32 -16.11
N LYS A 242 11.72 19.34 -15.23
CA LYS A 242 12.81 19.75 -14.31
C LYS A 242 13.19 18.66 -13.29
N VAL A 243 12.28 17.76 -12.96
CA VAL A 243 12.49 16.74 -11.92
C VAL A 243 12.46 15.30 -12.46
N LYS A 244 12.08 15.12 -13.72
CA LYS A 244 12.13 13.83 -14.38
C LYS A 244 13.56 13.30 -14.39
N GLY A 245 13.75 12.05 -13.94
CA GLY A 245 15.08 11.43 -13.92
C GLY A 245 16.03 11.97 -12.87
N SER A 246 15.54 12.72 -11.85
CA SER A 246 16.38 13.21 -10.74
C SER A 246 17.07 12.07 -9.98
N TYR A 247 16.42 10.92 -9.90
CA TYR A 247 16.98 9.71 -9.30
C TYR A 247 16.72 8.53 -10.23
N VAL A 248 17.79 7.88 -10.64
CA VAL A 248 17.76 6.64 -11.42
C VAL A 248 18.55 5.59 -10.67
N ILE A 249 17.87 4.57 -10.18
CA ILE A 249 18.49 3.46 -9.47
C ILE A 249 18.92 2.42 -10.50
N GLY A 250 20.18 2.46 -10.87
CA GLY A 250 20.84 1.51 -11.76
C GLY A 250 21.82 0.63 -10.99
N HIS A 251 22.42 -0.30 -11.69
CA HIS A 251 23.39 -1.26 -11.16
C HIS A 251 24.51 -0.60 -10.33
N ASP A 252 25.05 0.54 -10.77
CA ASP A 252 26.16 1.22 -10.07
C ASP A 252 25.71 1.85 -8.75
N VAL A 253 24.43 2.27 -8.65
CA VAL A 253 23.85 2.76 -7.39
C VAL A 253 23.67 1.59 -6.43
N VAL A 254 23.10 0.48 -6.91
CA VAL A 254 22.82 -0.70 -6.07
C VAL A 254 24.11 -1.34 -5.54
N LYS A 255 25.20 -1.30 -6.28
CA LYS A 255 26.51 -1.77 -5.80
C LYS A 255 27.09 -1.00 -4.61
N LYS A 256 26.61 0.20 -4.35
CA LYS A 256 27.00 0.98 -3.16
C LYS A 256 26.20 0.57 -1.92
N MET A 257 25.07 -0.12 -2.09
CA MET A 257 24.21 -0.56 -1.00
C MET A 257 24.85 -1.74 -0.24
N LYS A 258 24.36 -1.98 0.97
CA LYS A 258 24.70 -3.19 1.74
C LYS A 258 24.22 -4.44 0.99
N ASP A 259 24.94 -5.53 1.14
CA ASP A 259 24.60 -6.81 0.47
C ASP A 259 23.23 -7.35 0.93
N ASP A 260 22.88 -7.15 2.20
CA ASP A 260 21.63 -7.59 2.83
C ASP A 260 20.49 -6.55 2.78
N SER A 261 20.71 -5.40 2.14
CA SER A 261 19.68 -4.37 1.96
C SER A 261 18.65 -4.76 0.91
N ILE A 262 17.51 -4.06 0.90
CA ILE A 262 16.42 -4.31 -0.06
C ILE A 262 15.96 -3.04 -0.76
N ILE A 263 15.53 -3.20 -2.02
CA ILE A 263 14.90 -2.15 -2.81
C ILE A 263 13.42 -2.47 -2.98
N LEU A 264 12.57 -1.52 -2.58
CA LEU A 264 11.13 -1.59 -2.70
C LEU A 264 10.59 -0.53 -3.65
N HIS A 265 9.43 -0.81 -4.26
CA HIS A 265 8.72 0.12 -5.14
C HIS A 265 7.23 -0.22 -5.20
N PRO A 266 6.31 0.74 -5.03
CA PRO A 266 4.86 0.45 -5.05
C PRO A 266 4.32 0.12 -6.44
N LEU A 267 5.14 0.24 -7.48
CA LEU A 267 4.81 0.03 -8.89
C LEU A 267 3.59 0.86 -9.38
N PRO A 268 3.49 1.22 -10.66
CA PRO A 268 4.42 0.86 -11.76
C PRO A 268 5.69 1.70 -11.70
N ARG A 269 6.81 1.10 -12.05
CA ARG A 269 8.03 1.84 -12.37
C ARG A 269 8.01 2.25 -13.86
N ILE A 270 8.73 3.29 -14.19
CA ILE A 270 8.95 3.76 -15.58
C ILE A 270 10.46 3.76 -15.87
N ASP A 271 11.17 4.78 -15.38
CA ASP A 271 12.61 5.02 -15.63
C ASP A 271 13.42 5.21 -14.34
N GLU A 272 12.78 5.25 -13.18
CA GLU A 272 13.42 5.46 -11.88
C GLU A 272 14.17 4.23 -11.33
N ILE A 273 13.87 3.03 -11.82
CA ILE A 273 14.67 1.82 -11.57
C ILE A 273 14.96 1.16 -12.91
N SER A 274 16.23 1.02 -13.23
CA SER A 274 16.70 0.35 -14.45
C SER A 274 16.38 -1.15 -14.41
N THR A 275 16.17 -1.75 -15.59
CA THR A 275 15.80 -3.18 -15.70
C THR A 275 16.96 -4.13 -15.36
N ASP A 276 18.19 -3.67 -15.42
CA ASP A 276 19.37 -4.44 -15.00
C ASP A 276 19.42 -4.70 -13.50
N VAL A 277 18.69 -3.91 -12.69
CA VAL A 277 18.53 -4.12 -11.25
C VAL A 277 17.65 -5.33 -10.94
N ASP A 278 16.77 -5.76 -11.85
CA ASP A 278 15.81 -6.85 -11.61
C ASP A 278 16.46 -8.18 -11.21
N SER A 279 17.67 -8.43 -11.64
CA SER A 279 18.43 -9.64 -11.32
C SER A 279 19.32 -9.51 -10.07
N MET A 280 19.39 -8.33 -9.46
CA MET A 280 20.19 -8.11 -8.26
C MET A 280 19.46 -8.62 -7.02
N GLN A 281 20.22 -9.13 -6.04
CA GLN A 281 19.64 -9.71 -4.82
C GLN A 281 18.88 -8.70 -3.97
N GLN A 282 19.19 -7.40 -4.08
CA GLN A 282 18.50 -6.34 -3.35
C GLN A 282 17.11 -6.03 -3.92
N ALA A 283 16.84 -6.37 -5.19
CA ALA A 283 15.55 -6.11 -5.83
C ALA A 283 14.44 -6.97 -5.22
N ARG A 284 13.51 -6.35 -4.45
CA ARG A 284 12.40 -7.03 -3.78
C ARG A 284 11.02 -6.49 -4.17
N TYR A 285 10.95 -5.55 -5.09
CA TYR A 285 9.67 -4.93 -5.48
C TYR A 285 8.68 -5.88 -6.18
N PHE A 286 9.13 -6.97 -6.79
CA PHE A 286 8.22 -8.00 -7.32
C PHE A 286 7.73 -8.92 -6.21
N GLN A 287 8.59 -9.31 -5.26
CA GLN A 287 8.19 -10.03 -4.04
C GLN A 287 7.23 -9.19 -3.20
N GLN A 288 7.51 -7.89 -3.07
CA GLN A 288 6.60 -6.94 -2.43
C GLN A 288 5.20 -6.99 -3.08
N ALA A 289 5.12 -6.96 -4.41
CA ALA A 289 3.85 -7.05 -5.11
C ALA A 289 3.15 -8.41 -4.90
N GLU A 290 3.90 -9.50 -4.83
CA GLU A 290 3.39 -10.84 -4.54
C GLU A 290 2.88 -10.95 -3.09
N TYR A 291 3.65 -10.47 -2.10
CA TYR A 291 3.23 -10.43 -0.70
C TYR A 291 1.95 -9.63 -0.50
N GLY A 292 1.71 -8.62 -1.35
CA GLY A 292 0.46 -7.88 -1.34
C GLY A 292 -0.80 -8.72 -1.56
N LYS A 293 -0.70 -9.84 -2.28
CA LYS A 293 -1.79 -10.81 -2.39
C LYS A 293 -2.05 -11.51 -1.04
N PHE A 294 -0.99 -11.92 -0.36
CA PHE A 294 -1.09 -12.66 0.90
C PHE A 294 -1.52 -11.76 2.07
N THR A 295 -0.99 -10.53 2.17
CA THR A 295 -1.41 -9.56 3.19
C THR A 295 -2.88 -9.17 3.04
N ARG A 296 -3.36 -9.02 1.81
CA ARG A 296 -4.79 -8.78 1.54
C ARG A 296 -5.65 -9.99 1.85
N ALA A 297 -5.16 -11.20 1.59
CA ALA A 297 -5.84 -12.44 1.96
C ALA A 297 -5.97 -12.58 3.49
N ALA A 298 -4.90 -12.30 4.23
CA ALA A 298 -4.92 -12.28 5.69
C ALA A 298 -5.91 -11.23 6.23
N LEU A 299 -5.85 -10.00 5.71
CA LEU A 299 -6.76 -8.93 6.11
C LEU A 299 -8.23 -9.28 5.83
N LEU A 300 -8.54 -9.84 4.66
CA LEU A 300 -9.88 -10.31 4.33
C LEU A 300 -10.31 -11.46 5.23
N GLY A 301 -9.43 -12.43 5.49
CA GLY A 301 -9.71 -13.54 6.41
C GLY A 301 -10.04 -13.04 7.82
N LEU A 302 -9.26 -12.11 8.36
CA LEU A 302 -9.49 -11.49 9.66
C LEU A 302 -10.80 -10.71 9.72
N ILE A 303 -11.14 -9.95 8.69
CA ILE A 303 -12.38 -9.15 8.64
C ILE A 303 -13.62 -10.03 8.51
N LEU A 304 -13.55 -11.12 7.77
CA LEU A 304 -14.68 -11.97 7.45
C LEU A 304 -14.98 -13.06 8.50
N ASN A 305 -14.03 -13.36 9.40
CA ASN A 305 -14.18 -14.43 10.38
C ASN A 305 -14.13 -13.90 11.82
N LYS A 306 -15.02 -14.44 12.66
CA LYS A 306 -15.10 -14.11 14.08
C LYS A 306 -13.91 -14.64 14.87
N ASP A 307 -13.40 -15.79 14.48
CA ASP A 307 -12.26 -16.44 15.10
C ASP A 307 -11.05 -16.33 14.17
N GLU A 308 -9.84 -16.36 14.74
CA GLU A 308 -8.61 -16.43 13.98
C GLU A 308 -8.47 -17.79 13.29
N PHE A 309 -7.90 -17.80 12.11
CA PHE A 309 -7.64 -19.00 11.30
C PHE A 309 -6.16 -19.41 11.41
#